data_c278dffb724bb6137e530e3d603197e0
#
_entry.id   c278dffb724bb6137e530e3d603197e0
#
_cell.length_a   1.000
_cell.length_b   1.000
_cell.length_c   1.000
_cell.angle_alpha   90.00
_cell.angle_beta   90.00
_cell.angle_gamma   90.00
#
_symmetry.space_group_name_H-M   'P 1'
#
loop_
_entity.id
_entity.type
_entity.pdbx_description
1 polymer ?
#
loop_
_entity_poly.entity_id
_entity_poly.type
_entity_poly.pdbx_seq_one_letter_code
_entity_poly.pdbx_strand_id
1 'polypeptide(L)'
;MKDIIYYSDDSYLGEGISLGLVRGILVKYRNTNIVQEGLGIGNLALKNGLMTYFPSSCKTVQLSETQFRKTYLVDSVMLWRINGKLSIFITRVIDMLAQCYMLLPPLQNKLLKTGTLFRNLFKLTPQIMKIAPMAEACFNYFVEADELHVECEIKSLDGYLSKVFILNELGADYFQNGVENGKIVSAPMGWKYITSGPDSTAFYNPDNDLSFLVKKINAKDLIPYKVFWGRERTKDLSWAGFEFEFDCRNKKIKSFGCEYIAKIK
;
A
#
# COMPACT_ATOMS: atom_id res chain seq x y z
N MET A 1 -21.57 9.51 18.92
CA MET A 1 -20.94 9.96 17.65
C MET A 1 -19.89 8.90 17.32
N LYS A 2 -19.86 8.36 16.11
CA LYS A 2 -18.83 7.39 15.77
C LYS A 2 -17.48 8.10 15.72
N ASP A 3 -16.52 7.68 16.51
CA ASP A 3 -15.19 8.32 16.57
C ASP A 3 -14.39 8.09 15.26
N ILE A 4 -14.72 7.03 14.50
CA ILE A 4 -14.10 6.67 13.22
C ILE A 4 -15.06 6.98 12.07
N ILE A 5 -14.56 7.72 11.08
CA ILE A 5 -15.28 8.07 9.85
C ILE A 5 -14.40 7.66 8.65
N TYR A 6 -14.97 6.82 7.79
CA TYR A 6 -14.38 6.47 6.49
C TYR A 6 -14.94 7.42 5.42
N TYR A 7 -14.08 7.94 4.55
CA TYR A 7 -14.49 8.84 3.47
C TYR A 7 -13.57 8.68 2.26
N SER A 8 -14.03 9.09 1.11
CA SER A 8 -13.21 9.16 -0.09
C SER A 8 -12.87 10.61 -0.43
N ASP A 9 -11.63 10.77 -0.83
CA ASP A 9 -11.14 11.98 -1.47
C ASP A 9 -10.40 11.52 -2.72
N ASP A 10 -10.89 11.90 -3.91
CA ASP A 10 -10.26 11.55 -5.18
C ASP A 10 -9.03 12.42 -5.49
N SER A 11 -8.48 13.07 -4.46
CA SER A 11 -7.25 13.86 -4.55
C SER A 11 -6.01 12.97 -4.76
N TYR A 12 -5.01 13.58 -5.36
CA TYR A 12 -3.67 12.99 -5.49
C TYR A 12 -2.82 13.35 -4.28
N LEU A 13 -1.84 12.50 -3.97
CA LEU A 13 -0.76 12.91 -3.09
C LEU A 13 0.07 14.00 -3.77
N GLY A 14 0.15 15.17 -3.15
CA GLY A 14 0.75 16.37 -3.73
C GLY A 14 2.26 16.49 -3.58
N GLU A 15 2.90 15.69 -2.72
CA GLU A 15 4.31 15.87 -2.34
C GLU A 15 5.07 14.54 -2.20
N GLY A 16 6.40 14.62 -2.28
CA GLY A 16 7.30 13.50 -2.02
C GLY A 16 7.38 12.45 -3.12
N ILE A 17 7.79 11.25 -2.74
CA ILE A 17 7.98 10.09 -3.64
C ILE A 17 6.64 9.59 -4.20
N SER A 18 5.57 9.80 -3.46
CA SER A 18 4.21 9.37 -3.83
C SER A 18 3.46 10.40 -4.68
N LEU A 19 4.14 11.42 -5.17
CA LEU A 19 3.56 12.49 -6.01
C LEU A 19 2.76 11.92 -7.19
N GLY A 20 1.49 12.30 -7.28
CA GLY A 20 0.60 11.87 -8.36
C GLY A 20 -0.02 10.50 -8.19
N LEU A 21 0.18 9.81 -7.06
CA LEU A 21 -0.56 8.59 -6.74
C LEU A 21 -1.94 8.94 -6.19
N VAL A 22 -2.95 8.21 -6.64
CA VAL A 22 -4.32 8.32 -6.10
C VAL A 22 -4.43 7.59 -4.77
N ARG A 23 -5.36 8.03 -3.92
CA ARG A 23 -5.57 7.46 -2.60
C ARG A 23 -6.66 6.38 -2.59
N GLY A 24 -6.58 5.46 -1.63
CA GLY A 24 -7.66 4.56 -1.23
C GLY A 24 -8.75 5.29 -0.42
N ILE A 25 -9.40 4.57 0.49
CA ILE A 25 -10.33 5.18 1.45
C ILE A 25 -9.54 5.84 2.57
N LEU A 26 -9.94 7.04 2.91
CA LEU A 26 -9.36 7.85 3.98
C LEU A 26 -10.13 7.64 5.29
N VAL A 27 -9.46 7.94 6.40
CA VAL A 27 -10.01 7.72 7.74
C VAL A 27 -9.81 8.96 8.59
N LYS A 28 -10.88 9.38 9.28
CA LYS A 28 -10.83 10.37 10.36
C LYS A 28 -11.10 9.70 11.69
N TYR A 29 -10.36 10.10 12.69
CA TYR A 29 -10.59 9.80 14.08
C TYR A 29 -10.85 11.10 14.82
N ARG A 30 -12.02 11.22 15.49
CA ARG A 30 -12.44 12.48 16.18
C ARG A 30 -12.26 13.72 15.30
N ASN A 31 -12.71 13.63 14.04
CA ASN A 31 -12.58 14.66 12.99
C ASN A 31 -11.14 14.97 12.51
N THR A 32 -10.12 14.30 13.02
CA THR A 32 -8.75 14.46 12.53
C THR A 32 -8.43 13.39 11.49
N ASN A 33 -7.88 13.79 10.34
CA ASN A 33 -7.41 12.85 9.32
C ASN A 33 -6.19 12.08 9.85
N ILE A 34 -6.35 10.77 10.05
CA ILE A 34 -5.27 9.88 10.55
C ILE A 34 -4.49 9.18 9.43
N VAL A 35 -4.87 9.38 8.18
CA VAL A 35 -4.12 8.85 7.02
C VAL A 35 -2.91 9.74 6.74
N GLN A 36 -3.02 11.04 6.99
CA GLN A 36 -1.96 12.03 6.72
C GLN A 36 -1.44 11.93 5.28
N GLU A 37 -0.17 11.54 5.11
CA GLU A 37 0.51 11.35 3.83
C GLU A 37 0.45 9.90 3.31
N GLY A 38 -0.17 9.00 4.06
CA GLY A 38 -0.39 7.62 3.64
C GLY A 38 -1.35 7.51 2.45
N LEU A 39 -1.31 6.37 1.78
CA LEU A 39 -2.15 6.10 0.61
C LEU A 39 -3.61 5.76 0.95
N GLY A 40 -3.96 5.61 2.24
CA GLY A 40 -5.29 5.18 2.66
C GLY A 40 -5.47 3.66 2.59
N ILE A 41 -6.70 3.21 2.75
CA ILE A 41 -7.05 1.78 2.76
C ILE A 41 -7.50 1.36 1.36
N GLY A 42 -6.94 0.25 0.87
CA GLY A 42 -7.30 -0.33 -0.44
C GLY A 42 -6.70 0.45 -1.62
N ASN A 43 -5.43 0.81 -1.53
CA ASN A 43 -4.69 1.27 -2.70
C ASN A 43 -4.04 0.08 -3.41
N LEU A 44 -3.66 0.30 -4.67
CA LEU A 44 -3.24 -0.75 -5.59
C LEU A 44 -1.89 -0.43 -6.22
N ALA A 45 -1.04 -1.43 -6.32
CA ALA A 45 0.07 -1.45 -7.26
C ALA A 45 0.13 -2.81 -7.97
N LEU A 46 0.55 -2.81 -9.23
CA LEU A 46 0.82 -4.03 -9.99
C LEU A 46 2.30 -4.12 -10.28
N LYS A 47 2.84 -5.33 -10.27
CA LYS A 47 4.21 -5.57 -10.66
C LYS A 47 4.27 -6.58 -11.79
N ASN A 48 4.99 -6.21 -12.84
CA ASN A 48 5.31 -7.10 -13.94
C ASN A 48 6.83 -7.08 -14.18
N GLY A 49 7.48 -8.21 -13.94
CA GLY A 49 8.93 -8.29 -13.92
C GLY A 49 9.54 -7.37 -12.82
N LEU A 50 10.37 -6.44 -13.25
CA LEU A 50 11.03 -5.44 -12.38
C LEU A 50 10.40 -4.05 -12.49
N MET A 51 9.17 -3.93 -12.97
CA MET A 51 8.48 -2.64 -13.11
C MET A 51 7.24 -2.63 -12.24
N THR A 52 7.02 -1.52 -11.57
CA THR A 52 5.84 -1.29 -10.70
C THR A 52 4.93 -0.25 -11.34
N TYR A 53 3.66 -0.60 -11.43
CA TYR A 53 2.61 0.17 -12.09
C TYR A 53 1.58 0.61 -11.06
N PHE A 54 1.08 1.82 -11.21
CA PHE A 54 0.17 2.45 -10.27
C PHE A 54 -1.04 3.02 -10.99
N PRO A 55 -2.18 3.16 -10.32
CA PRO A 55 -3.26 3.97 -10.82
C PRO A 55 -2.89 5.45 -10.79
N SER A 56 -3.12 6.16 -11.89
CA SER A 56 -3.00 7.61 -11.95
C SER A 56 -4.35 8.31 -11.87
N SER A 57 -5.44 7.57 -11.93
CA SER A 57 -6.79 8.10 -11.80
C SER A 57 -7.70 7.13 -11.06
N CYS A 58 -8.66 7.70 -10.36
CA CYS A 58 -9.73 6.95 -9.72
C CYS A 58 -11.05 7.70 -9.85
N LYS A 59 -12.14 6.96 -9.68
CA LYS A 59 -13.49 7.50 -9.56
C LYS A 59 -14.18 6.83 -8.38
N THR A 60 -14.66 7.63 -7.45
CA THR A 60 -15.45 7.15 -6.32
C THR A 60 -16.92 7.40 -6.55
N VAL A 61 -17.74 6.42 -6.23
CA VAL A 61 -19.19 6.51 -6.16
C VAL A 61 -19.59 6.09 -4.75
N GLN A 62 -20.22 7.01 -4.02
CA GLN A 62 -20.86 6.68 -2.76
C GLN A 62 -22.22 6.05 -3.05
N LEU A 63 -22.41 4.79 -2.63
CA LEU A 63 -23.63 4.02 -2.87
C LEU A 63 -24.63 4.20 -1.70
N SER A 64 -24.12 4.40 -0.49
CA SER A 64 -24.89 4.72 0.71
C SER A 64 -23.98 5.43 1.74
N GLU A 65 -24.48 5.73 2.93
CA GLU A 65 -23.65 6.30 4.02
C GLU A 65 -22.50 5.37 4.44
N THR A 66 -22.65 4.06 4.22
CA THR A 66 -21.70 3.03 4.65
C THR A 66 -21.07 2.27 3.50
N GLN A 67 -21.37 2.62 2.25
CA GLN A 67 -20.88 1.88 1.07
C GLN A 67 -20.26 2.83 0.05
N PHE A 68 -19.06 2.45 -0.40
CA PHE A 68 -18.33 3.17 -1.44
C PHE A 68 -17.87 2.17 -2.51
N ARG A 69 -17.87 2.63 -3.75
CA ARG A 69 -17.19 1.94 -4.84
C ARG A 69 -16.13 2.85 -5.42
N LYS A 70 -14.91 2.36 -5.49
CA LYS A 70 -13.79 3.09 -6.10
C LYS A 70 -13.22 2.30 -7.26
N THR A 71 -13.17 2.92 -8.41
CA THR A 71 -12.61 2.33 -9.63
C THR A 71 -11.29 3.01 -9.93
N TYR A 72 -10.26 2.23 -10.22
CA TYR A 72 -8.92 2.68 -10.55
C TYR A 72 -8.57 2.28 -11.97
N LEU A 73 -7.84 3.15 -12.66
CA LEU A 73 -7.19 2.85 -13.92
C LEU A 73 -5.68 2.80 -13.71
N VAL A 74 -5.07 1.61 -13.89
CA VAL A 74 -3.63 1.42 -13.75
C VAL A 74 -2.97 1.75 -15.08
N ASP A 75 -2.52 2.97 -15.21
CA ASP A 75 -1.99 3.58 -16.43
C ASP A 75 -0.71 4.39 -16.20
N SER A 76 -0.01 4.11 -15.11
CA SER A 76 1.23 4.81 -14.76
C SER A 76 2.31 3.85 -14.31
N VAL A 77 3.55 4.19 -14.59
CA VAL A 77 4.76 3.46 -14.18
C VAL A 77 5.69 4.40 -13.43
N MET A 78 6.29 3.90 -12.35
CA MET A 78 7.34 4.63 -11.65
C MET A 78 8.69 4.32 -12.30
N LEU A 79 9.37 5.34 -12.77
CA LEU A 79 10.72 5.28 -13.31
C LEU A 79 11.66 6.16 -12.46
N TRP A 80 12.93 5.81 -12.46
CA TRP A 80 13.95 6.58 -11.76
C TRP A 80 14.80 7.38 -12.74
N ARG A 81 15.07 8.64 -12.37
CA ARG A 81 16.03 9.50 -13.05
C ARG A 81 17.38 9.44 -12.34
N ILE A 82 18.44 9.43 -13.13
CA ILE A 82 19.81 9.62 -12.68
C ILE A 82 20.35 10.90 -13.31
N ASN A 83 20.78 11.86 -12.51
CA ASN A 83 21.24 13.17 -12.99
C ASN A 83 20.25 13.82 -13.98
N GLY A 84 18.95 13.73 -13.68
CA GLY A 84 17.87 14.29 -14.49
C GLY A 84 17.46 13.47 -15.72
N LYS A 85 18.17 12.39 -16.08
CA LYS A 85 17.83 11.52 -17.22
C LYS A 85 17.10 10.26 -16.75
N LEU A 86 16.01 9.90 -17.42
CA LEU A 86 15.30 8.64 -17.16
C LEU A 86 16.17 7.43 -17.48
N SER A 87 16.14 6.42 -16.61
CA SER A 87 16.89 5.19 -16.78
C SER A 87 16.07 3.97 -16.37
N ILE A 88 15.65 3.18 -17.34
CA ILE A 88 14.99 1.88 -17.11
C ILE A 88 15.95 0.93 -16.38
N PHE A 89 17.24 0.96 -16.69
CA PHE A 89 18.24 0.13 -16.02
C PHE A 89 18.30 0.45 -14.52
N ILE A 90 18.42 1.73 -14.16
CA ILE A 90 18.43 2.17 -12.75
C ILE A 90 17.11 1.82 -12.07
N THR A 91 15.97 1.99 -12.74
CA THR A 91 14.67 1.57 -12.20
C THR A 91 14.67 0.10 -11.82
N ARG A 92 15.15 -0.77 -12.71
CA ARG A 92 15.24 -2.22 -12.46
C ARG A 92 16.19 -2.56 -11.31
N VAL A 93 17.33 -1.86 -11.22
CA VAL A 93 18.29 -2.07 -10.12
C VAL A 93 17.67 -1.67 -8.79
N ILE A 94 17.01 -0.51 -8.72
CA ILE A 94 16.33 -0.05 -7.48
C ILE A 94 15.22 -1.03 -7.08
N ASP A 95 14.42 -1.48 -8.03
CA ASP A 95 13.34 -2.45 -7.78
C ASP A 95 13.88 -3.80 -7.28
N MET A 96 15.00 -4.26 -7.83
CA MET A 96 15.69 -5.46 -7.35
C MET A 96 16.21 -5.27 -5.92
N LEU A 97 16.82 -4.12 -5.62
CA LEU A 97 17.31 -3.80 -4.28
C LEU A 97 16.16 -3.70 -3.27
N ALA A 98 15.03 -3.12 -3.66
CA ALA A 98 13.83 -3.06 -2.81
C ALA A 98 13.30 -4.47 -2.49
N GLN A 99 13.30 -5.40 -3.45
CA GLN A 99 12.95 -6.79 -3.19
C GLN A 99 13.92 -7.48 -2.24
N CYS A 100 15.24 -7.29 -2.44
CA CYS A 100 16.26 -7.80 -1.52
C CYS A 100 16.09 -7.22 -0.11
N TYR A 101 15.74 -5.94 0.00
CA TYR A 101 15.46 -5.27 1.26
C TYR A 101 14.32 -5.95 2.03
N MET A 102 13.22 -6.28 1.35
CA MET A 102 12.07 -6.96 1.97
C MET A 102 12.38 -8.41 2.39
N LEU A 103 13.28 -9.08 1.67
CA LEU A 103 13.63 -10.48 1.92
C LEU A 103 14.71 -10.67 2.99
N LEU A 104 15.47 -9.63 3.33
CA LEU A 104 16.64 -9.71 4.21
C LEU A 104 16.51 -8.78 5.43
N PRO A 105 15.59 -9.05 6.37
CA PRO A 105 15.34 -8.21 7.54
C PRO A 105 16.60 -7.81 8.32
N PRO A 106 17.60 -8.69 8.54
CA PRO A 106 18.79 -8.32 9.29
C PRO A 106 19.67 -7.25 8.62
N LEU A 107 19.53 -7.09 7.31
CA LEU A 107 20.32 -6.14 6.51
C LEU A 107 19.57 -4.85 6.19
N GLN A 108 18.28 -4.75 6.53
CA GLN A 108 17.43 -3.61 6.18
C GLN A 108 18.02 -2.26 6.57
N ASN A 109 18.51 -2.10 7.79
CA ASN A 109 19.10 -0.85 8.23
C ASN A 109 20.37 -0.45 7.46
N LYS A 110 21.17 -1.44 7.06
CA LYS A 110 22.38 -1.20 6.25
C LYS A 110 21.98 -0.85 4.81
N LEU A 111 21.03 -1.57 4.23
CA LEU A 111 20.53 -1.33 2.88
C LEU A 111 19.84 0.02 2.75
N LEU A 112 19.07 0.47 3.77
CA LEU A 112 18.46 1.80 3.83
C LEU A 112 19.52 2.90 3.81
N LYS A 113 20.52 2.82 4.69
CA LYS A 113 21.61 3.81 4.75
C LYS A 113 22.38 3.87 3.44
N THR A 114 22.72 2.71 2.88
CA THR A 114 23.43 2.61 1.59
C THR A 114 22.56 3.13 0.45
N GLY A 115 21.26 2.80 0.42
CA GLY A 115 20.31 3.28 -0.57
C GLY A 115 20.13 4.80 -0.53
N THR A 116 20.04 5.38 0.67
CA THR A 116 19.95 6.84 0.84
C THR A 116 21.22 7.53 0.37
N LEU A 117 22.40 7.00 0.72
CA LEU A 117 23.67 7.52 0.23
C LEU A 117 23.76 7.47 -1.30
N PHE A 118 23.37 6.33 -1.89
CA PHE A 118 23.38 6.13 -3.34
C PHE A 118 22.40 7.08 -4.03
N ARG A 119 21.19 7.23 -3.48
CA ARG A 119 20.17 8.18 -3.97
C ARG A 119 20.72 9.61 -4.01
N ASN A 120 21.37 10.06 -2.95
CA ASN A 120 21.93 11.40 -2.86
C ASN A 120 23.11 11.60 -3.81
N LEU A 121 24.05 10.62 -3.85
CA LEU A 121 25.24 10.70 -4.69
C LEU A 121 24.90 10.78 -6.20
N PHE A 122 23.95 10.00 -6.64
CA PHE A 122 23.54 9.93 -8.04
C PHE A 122 22.33 10.81 -8.37
N LYS A 123 21.87 11.64 -7.41
CA LYS A 123 20.69 12.49 -7.56
C LYS A 123 19.50 11.73 -8.14
N LEU A 124 19.23 10.55 -7.55
CA LEU A 124 18.14 9.70 -7.99
C LEU A 124 16.80 10.30 -7.55
N THR A 125 15.91 10.53 -8.51
CA THR A 125 14.56 11.03 -8.27
C THR A 125 13.55 10.13 -8.96
N PRO A 126 12.47 9.70 -8.27
CA PRO A 126 11.38 8.97 -8.91
C PRO A 126 10.57 9.91 -9.79
N GLN A 127 10.03 9.35 -10.85
CA GLN A 127 9.07 10.03 -11.73
C GLN A 127 7.97 9.06 -12.12
N ILE A 128 6.73 9.48 -11.97
CA ILE A 128 5.57 8.76 -12.48
C ILE A 128 5.32 9.19 -13.91
N MET A 129 5.22 8.21 -14.80
CA MET A 129 4.93 8.44 -16.22
C MET A 129 3.64 7.73 -16.61
N LYS A 130 2.78 8.42 -17.34
CA LYS A 130 1.60 7.82 -17.95
C LYS A 130 1.98 6.86 -19.07
N ILE A 131 1.26 5.75 -19.14
CA ILE A 131 1.36 4.71 -20.16
C ILE A 131 -0.04 4.34 -20.65
N ALA A 132 -0.13 3.45 -21.61
CA ALA A 132 -1.41 2.82 -21.97
C ALA A 132 -1.96 2.05 -20.75
N PRO A 133 -3.28 2.04 -20.53
CA PRO A 133 -3.89 1.32 -19.43
C PRO A 133 -3.55 -0.17 -19.43
N MET A 134 -3.04 -0.67 -18.32
CA MET A 134 -2.65 -2.08 -18.14
C MET A 134 -3.73 -2.89 -17.43
N ALA A 135 -4.48 -2.25 -16.53
CA ALA A 135 -5.51 -2.92 -15.77
C ALA A 135 -6.56 -1.91 -15.27
N GLU A 136 -7.75 -2.42 -15.05
CA GLU A 136 -8.81 -1.78 -14.28
C GLU A 136 -8.99 -2.51 -12.97
N ALA A 137 -9.25 -1.77 -11.89
CA ALA A 137 -9.55 -2.34 -10.59
C ALA A 137 -10.80 -1.68 -10.01
N CYS A 138 -11.63 -2.49 -9.38
CA CYS A 138 -12.83 -2.06 -8.68
C CYS A 138 -12.73 -2.51 -7.22
N PHE A 139 -12.82 -1.56 -6.30
CA PHE A 139 -12.88 -1.80 -4.87
C PHE A 139 -14.26 -1.42 -4.36
N ASN A 140 -14.95 -2.36 -3.72
CA ASN A 140 -16.16 -2.11 -2.97
C ASN A 140 -15.80 -2.07 -1.49
N TYR A 141 -16.22 -1.03 -0.82
CA TYR A 141 -16.00 -0.80 0.60
C TYR A 141 -17.35 -0.79 1.31
N PHE A 142 -17.44 -1.52 2.39
CA PHE A 142 -18.64 -1.63 3.18
C PHE A 142 -18.30 -1.48 4.67
N VAL A 143 -18.88 -0.48 5.33
CA VAL A 143 -18.66 -0.20 6.75
C VAL A 143 -19.74 -0.89 7.56
N GLU A 144 -19.36 -1.85 8.40
CA GLU A 144 -20.23 -2.54 9.34
C GLU A 144 -19.65 -2.44 10.75
N ALA A 145 -20.37 -1.79 11.66
CA ALA A 145 -19.89 -1.45 12.99
C ALA A 145 -18.55 -0.68 12.93
N ASP A 146 -17.45 -1.30 13.39
CA ASP A 146 -16.10 -0.71 13.41
C ASP A 146 -15.20 -1.32 12.33
N GLU A 147 -15.76 -2.10 11.40
CA GLU A 147 -15.01 -2.87 10.41
C GLU A 147 -15.28 -2.30 9.02
N LEU A 148 -14.23 -2.14 8.25
CA LEU A 148 -14.27 -1.83 6.82
C LEU A 148 -14.02 -3.11 6.04
N HIS A 149 -15.07 -3.68 5.49
CA HIS A 149 -14.99 -4.79 4.56
C HIS A 149 -14.58 -4.26 3.20
N VAL A 150 -13.58 -4.88 2.61
CA VAL A 150 -13.04 -4.49 1.31
C VAL A 150 -13.09 -5.69 0.38
N GLU A 151 -13.76 -5.52 -0.75
CA GLU A 151 -13.75 -6.46 -1.86
C GLU A 151 -13.03 -5.80 -3.03
N CYS A 152 -12.10 -6.51 -3.63
CA CYS A 152 -11.30 -6.03 -4.74
C CYS A 152 -11.43 -6.96 -5.94
N GLU A 153 -11.66 -6.38 -7.10
CA GLU A 153 -11.58 -7.06 -8.40
C GLU A 153 -10.66 -6.29 -9.33
N ILE A 154 -9.70 -7.00 -9.93
CA ILE A 154 -8.71 -6.42 -10.84
C ILE A 154 -8.78 -7.19 -12.15
N LYS A 155 -8.91 -6.48 -13.27
CA LYS A 155 -8.92 -7.04 -14.62
C LYS A 155 -7.73 -6.50 -15.40
N SER A 156 -6.88 -7.39 -15.88
CA SER A 156 -5.81 -7.03 -16.81
C SER A 156 -6.37 -6.69 -18.17
N LEU A 157 -5.91 -5.60 -18.75
CA LEU A 157 -6.21 -5.15 -20.11
C LEU A 157 -5.11 -5.58 -21.09
N ASP A 158 -3.91 -5.86 -20.56
CA ASP A 158 -2.74 -6.26 -21.34
C ASP A 158 -2.07 -7.48 -20.70
N GLY A 159 -2.27 -8.66 -21.27
CA GLY A 159 -1.63 -9.90 -20.85
C GLY A 159 -2.18 -10.51 -19.56
N TYR A 160 -1.28 -11.05 -18.74
CA TYR A 160 -1.58 -11.71 -17.47
C TYR A 160 -1.06 -10.90 -16.29
N LEU A 161 -1.78 -10.97 -15.17
CA LEU A 161 -1.32 -10.41 -13.91
C LEU A 161 -0.13 -11.21 -13.38
N SER A 162 0.94 -10.52 -12.99
CA SER A 162 2.13 -11.14 -12.42
C SER A 162 2.11 -11.07 -10.89
N LYS A 163 2.14 -9.88 -10.31
CA LYS A 163 1.95 -9.66 -8.88
C LYS A 163 0.97 -8.51 -8.65
N VAL A 164 0.15 -8.67 -7.64
CA VAL A 164 -0.80 -7.65 -7.17
C VAL A 164 -0.40 -7.26 -5.76
N PHE A 165 -0.31 -5.96 -5.51
CA PHE A 165 -0.08 -5.39 -4.19
C PHE A 165 -1.29 -4.59 -3.78
N ILE A 166 -1.79 -4.83 -2.58
CA ILE A 166 -2.82 -4.01 -1.95
C ILE A 166 -2.23 -3.36 -0.73
N LEU A 167 -2.27 -2.03 -0.71
CA LEU A 167 -1.67 -1.18 0.30
C LEU A 167 -2.77 -0.61 1.20
N ASN A 168 -2.54 -0.70 2.50
CA ASN A 168 -3.42 -0.17 3.53
C ASN A 168 -2.58 0.68 4.46
N GLU A 169 -2.53 1.98 4.21
CA GLU A 169 -1.60 2.90 4.86
C GLU A 169 -2.33 4.02 5.60
N LEU A 170 -1.95 4.21 6.84
CA LEU A 170 -2.34 5.34 7.70
C LEU A 170 -1.09 6.19 8.03
N GLY A 171 -1.26 7.26 8.78
CA GLY A 171 -0.15 8.14 9.13
C GLY A 171 0.79 7.53 10.18
N ALA A 172 2.09 7.61 9.97
CA ALA A 172 3.10 7.08 10.89
C ALA A 172 3.12 7.80 12.25
N ASP A 173 2.60 9.00 12.34
CA ASP A 173 2.52 9.76 13.60
C ASP A 173 1.53 9.14 14.58
N TYR A 174 0.50 8.49 14.05
CA TYR A 174 -0.51 7.81 14.87
C TYR A 174 -0.09 6.39 15.26
N PHE A 175 0.77 5.71 14.49
CA PHE A 175 1.03 4.28 14.64
C PHE A 175 2.52 3.97 14.72
N GLN A 176 3.14 4.41 15.84
CA GLN A 176 4.55 4.17 16.12
C GLN A 176 4.81 2.80 16.75
N ASN A 177 3.84 2.28 17.48
CA ASN A 177 3.90 0.99 18.15
C ASN A 177 3.01 -0.03 17.44
N GLY A 178 3.22 -1.29 17.78
CA GLY A 178 2.38 -2.37 17.33
C GLY A 178 2.27 -3.47 18.36
N VAL A 179 1.39 -4.41 18.08
CA VAL A 179 1.25 -5.65 18.84
C VAL A 179 1.61 -6.78 17.90
N GLU A 180 2.57 -7.62 18.28
CA GLU A 180 2.94 -8.84 17.56
C GLU A 180 2.87 -10.02 18.53
N ASN A 181 2.00 -11.00 18.25
CA ASN A 181 1.75 -12.15 19.13
C ASN A 181 1.37 -11.74 20.58
N GLY A 182 0.52 -10.73 20.72
CA GLY A 182 0.05 -10.24 22.01
C GLY A 182 1.06 -9.40 22.81
N LYS A 183 2.23 -9.11 22.24
CA LYS A 183 3.26 -8.26 22.89
C LYS A 183 3.35 -6.91 22.19
N ILE A 184 3.44 -5.84 22.98
CA ILE A 184 3.68 -4.50 22.45
C ILE A 184 5.15 -4.45 21.98
N VAL A 185 5.33 -4.00 20.74
CA VAL A 185 6.64 -3.85 20.09
C VAL A 185 6.69 -2.50 19.37
N SER A 186 7.87 -1.98 19.09
CA SER A 186 7.99 -0.86 18.16
C SER A 186 7.65 -1.34 16.76
N ALA A 187 6.77 -0.64 16.05
CA ALA A 187 6.47 -0.97 14.66
C ALA A 187 7.75 -0.92 13.81
N PRO A 188 8.01 -1.92 12.96
CA PRO A 188 9.25 -2.01 12.21
C PRO A 188 9.39 -0.84 11.23
N MET A 189 10.61 -0.32 11.09
CA MET A 189 10.95 0.63 10.04
C MET A 189 11.07 -0.13 8.71
N GLY A 190 10.35 0.35 7.68
CA GLY A 190 10.18 -0.37 6.43
C GLY A 190 9.26 -1.61 6.57
N TRP A 191 9.12 -2.37 5.52
CA TRP A 191 8.24 -3.52 5.46
C TRP A 191 8.87 -4.76 6.12
N LYS A 192 8.16 -5.39 7.05
CA LYS A 192 8.51 -6.67 7.69
C LYS A 192 7.45 -7.71 7.36
N TYR A 193 7.86 -8.89 6.90
CA TYR A 193 6.97 -10.01 6.64
C TYR A 193 6.37 -10.55 7.95
N ILE A 194 5.05 -10.79 7.95
CA ILE A 194 4.33 -11.39 9.08
C ILE A 194 4.33 -12.91 8.91
N THR A 195 5.01 -13.61 9.81
CA THR A 195 5.12 -15.09 9.77
C THR A 195 4.00 -15.79 10.54
N SER A 196 3.40 -15.13 11.52
CA SER A 196 2.42 -15.69 12.45
C SER A 196 0.95 -15.49 12.06
N GLY A 197 0.73 -15.01 10.81
CA GLY A 197 -0.60 -14.66 10.31
C GLY A 197 -1.00 -13.21 10.61
N PRO A 198 -1.83 -12.59 9.76
CA PRO A 198 -2.17 -11.17 9.87
C PRO A 198 -2.94 -10.85 11.17
N ASP A 199 -3.77 -11.77 11.65
CA ASP A 199 -4.59 -11.56 12.86
C ASP A 199 -3.77 -11.42 14.16
N SER A 200 -2.49 -11.80 14.12
CA SER A 200 -1.57 -11.71 15.27
C SER A 200 -0.85 -10.37 15.37
N THR A 201 -1.06 -9.48 14.41
CA THR A 201 -0.31 -8.22 14.28
C THR A 201 -1.28 -7.05 14.14
N ALA A 202 -1.05 -6.01 14.92
CA ALA A 202 -1.80 -4.76 14.83
C ALA A 202 -0.87 -3.58 15.09
N PHE A 203 -1.16 -2.43 14.50
CA PHE A 203 -0.63 -1.16 14.99
C PHE A 203 -1.40 -0.71 16.23
N TYR A 204 -0.73 -0.01 17.12
CA TYR A 204 -1.31 0.48 18.36
C TYR A 204 -0.78 1.86 18.73
N ASN A 205 -1.69 2.75 19.10
CA ASN A 205 -1.38 4.05 19.65
C ASN A 205 -1.91 4.12 21.09
N PRO A 206 -1.04 4.07 22.09
CA PRO A 206 -1.47 4.08 23.50
C PRO A 206 -2.11 5.42 23.94
N ASP A 207 -1.71 6.54 23.32
CA ASP A 207 -2.17 7.85 23.70
C ASP A 207 -3.66 8.08 23.39
N ASN A 208 -4.16 7.41 22.35
CA ASN A 208 -5.54 7.52 21.89
C ASN A 208 -6.33 6.22 22.03
N ASP A 209 -5.72 5.15 22.56
CA ASP A 209 -6.25 3.79 22.58
C ASP A 209 -6.73 3.34 21.19
N LEU A 210 -5.98 3.73 20.15
CA LEU A 210 -6.32 3.50 18.76
C LEU A 210 -5.53 2.31 18.23
N SER A 211 -6.17 1.38 17.59
CA SER A 211 -5.50 0.27 16.92
C SER A 211 -5.93 0.12 15.47
N PHE A 212 -5.00 -0.35 14.62
CA PHE A 212 -5.25 -0.65 13.23
C PHE A 212 -4.76 -2.07 12.91
N LEU A 213 -5.63 -2.89 12.39
CA LEU A 213 -5.34 -4.28 12.02
C LEU A 213 -6.06 -4.67 10.73
N VAL A 214 -5.58 -5.74 10.10
CA VAL A 214 -6.21 -6.38 8.95
C VAL A 214 -6.45 -7.85 9.24
N LYS A 215 -7.54 -8.40 8.75
CA LYS A 215 -7.93 -9.78 9.03
C LYS A 215 -8.76 -10.40 7.89
N LYS A 216 -8.96 -11.71 7.95
CA LYS A 216 -9.81 -12.47 7.02
C LYS A 216 -9.44 -12.22 5.55
N ILE A 217 -8.13 -12.21 5.24
CA ILE A 217 -7.67 -12.04 3.86
C ILE A 217 -7.98 -13.33 3.09
N ASN A 218 -8.79 -13.22 2.06
CA ASN A 218 -9.20 -14.31 1.21
C ASN A 218 -9.00 -13.94 -0.25
N ALA A 219 -8.12 -14.65 -0.95
CA ALA A 219 -7.90 -14.47 -2.39
C ALA A 219 -8.68 -15.51 -3.17
N LYS A 220 -9.40 -15.10 -4.21
CA LYS A 220 -10.04 -16.01 -5.15
C LYS A 220 -8.96 -16.91 -5.81
N ASP A 221 -9.36 -18.10 -6.26
CA ASP A 221 -8.51 -19.05 -6.97
C ASP A 221 -7.29 -19.55 -6.19
N LEU A 222 -7.31 -19.48 -4.86
CA LEU A 222 -6.23 -19.92 -3.99
C LEU A 222 -4.88 -19.33 -4.41
N ILE A 223 -4.86 -18.04 -4.71
CA ILE A 223 -3.63 -17.31 -5.04
C ILE A 223 -2.76 -17.19 -3.78
N PRO A 224 -1.50 -17.61 -3.80
CA PRO A 224 -0.61 -17.46 -2.65
C PRO A 224 -0.34 -15.98 -2.38
N TYR A 225 -0.32 -15.62 -1.09
CA TYR A 225 -0.06 -14.25 -0.68
C TYR A 225 0.88 -14.18 0.52
N LYS A 226 1.47 -13.00 0.68
CA LYS A 226 2.25 -12.60 1.84
C LYS A 226 1.68 -11.32 2.41
N VAL A 227 1.78 -11.16 3.71
CA VAL A 227 1.41 -9.92 4.40
C VAL A 227 2.64 -9.32 5.02
N PHE A 228 2.84 -8.05 4.77
CA PHE A 228 3.89 -7.24 5.38
C PHE A 228 3.24 -6.15 6.22
N TRP A 229 3.94 -5.74 7.25
CA TRP A 229 3.58 -4.58 8.03
C TRP A 229 4.80 -3.73 8.31
N GLY A 230 4.60 -2.44 8.55
CA GLY A 230 5.71 -1.56 8.82
C GLY A 230 5.32 -0.10 8.76
N ARG A 231 6.32 0.75 8.96
CA ARG A 231 6.15 2.19 8.90
C ARG A 231 7.38 2.87 8.33
N GLU A 232 7.18 4.06 7.84
CA GLU A 232 8.27 4.96 7.48
C GLU A 232 7.91 6.38 7.93
N ARG A 233 8.91 7.10 8.46
CA ARG A 233 8.79 8.49 8.82
C ARG A 233 10.06 9.20 8.41
N THR A 234 10.01 9.83 7.26
CA THR A 234 11.07 10.68 6.73
C THR A 234 10.49 12.06 6.40
N LYS A 235 11.31 12.96 5.89
CA LYS A 235 10.82 14.26 5.42
C LYS A 235 9.81 14.14 4.27
N ASP A 236 9.95 13.09 3.46
CA ASP A 236 9.20 12.92 2.22
C ASP A 236 8.14 11.80 2.28
N LEU A 237 8.09 11.02 3.37
CA LEU A 237 7.20 9.87 3.54
C LEU A 237 6.80 9.71 5.01
N SER A 238 5.51 9.61 5.27
CA SER A 238 4.96 9.34 6.59
C SER A 238 3.78 8.37 6.47
N TRP A 239 4.06 7.06 6.62
CA TRP A 239 3.05 6.01 6.56
C TRP A 239 3.31 4.91 7.60
N ALA A 240 2.24 4.26 8.04
CA ALA A 240 2.24 3.02 8.79
C ALA A 240 1.13 2.14 8.25
N GLY A 241 1.41 0.88 7.95
CA GLY A 241 0.41 0.09 7.25
C GLY A 241 0.73 -1.37 7.03
N PHE A 242 -0.18 -1.99 6.28
CA PHE A 242 -0.10 -3.37 5.82
C PHE A 242 -0.06 -3.41 4.30
N GLU A 243 0.84 -4.25 3.77
CA GLU A 243 0.92 -4.57 2.34
C GLU A 243 0.60 -6.05 2.13
N PHE A 244 -0.30 -6.35 1.20
CA PHE A 244 -0.58 -7.70 0.75
C PHE A 244 0.08 -7.90 -0.62
N GLU A 245 0.99 -8.85 -0.74
CA GLU A 245 1.58 -9.27 -2.01
C GLU A 245 0.94 -10.58 -2.46
N PHE A 246 0.20 -10.57 -3.56
CA PHE A 246 -0.38 -11.75 -4.20
C PHE A 246 0.45 -12.15 -5.40
N ASP A 247 0.89 -13.43 -5.45
CA ASP A 247 1.71 -13.96 -6.54
C ASP A 247 0.86 -14.70 -7.57
N CYS A 248 0.57 -14.04 -8.69
CA CYS A 248 -0.27 -14.56 -9.76
C CYS A 248 0.52 -15.26 -10.89
N ARG A 249 1.86 -15.25 -10.86
CA ARG A 249 2.72 -15.68 -11.97
C ARG A 249 2.47 -17.09 -12.47
N ASN A 250 2.19 -18.02 -11.56
CA ASN A 250 2.00 -19.43 -11.88
C ASN A 250 0.59 -19.76 -12.38
N LYS A 251 -0.36 -18.82 -12.27
CA LYS A 251 -1.79 -19.06 -12.60
C LYS A 251 -2.18 -18.53 -13.97
N LYS A 252 -1.37 -17.65 -14.59
CA LYS A 252 -1.67 -17.01 -15.87
C LYS A 252 -3.09 -16.43 -15.93
N ILE A 253 -3.47 -15.71 -14.88
CA ILE A 253 -4.81 -15.14 -14.76
C ILE A 253 -4.88 -13.73 -15.38
N LYS A 254 -6.04 -13.41 -15.96
CA LYS A 254 -6.36 -12.06 -16.42
C LYS A 254 -7.25 -11.28 -15.45
N SER A 255 -7.86 -11.98 -14.50
CA SER A 255 -8.68 -11.39 -13.46
C SER A 255 -8.27 -11.92 -12.11
N PHE A 256 -8.21 -11.05 -11.12
CA PHE A 256 -7.86 -11.34 -9.74
C PHE A 256 -8.96 -10.78 -8.84
N GLY A 257 -9.29 -11.47 -7.77
CA GLY A 257 -10.19 -10.99 -6.74
C GLY A 257 -9.73 -11.37 -5.35
N CYS A 258 -9.94 -10.47 -4.40
CA CYS A 258 -9.77 -10.77 -2.99
C CYS A 258 -10.73 -9.96 -2.12
N GLU A 259 -10.92 -10.44 -0.91
CA GLU A 259 -11.65 -9.77 0.15
C GLU A 259 -10.83 -9.76 1.44
N TYR A 260 -11.03 -8.76 2.27
CA TYR A 260 -10.41 -8.65 3.59
C TYR A 260 -11.17 -7.64 4.45
N ILE A 261 -10.83 -7.60 5.72
CA ILE A 261 -11.37 -6.63 6.67
C ILE A 261 -10.23 -5.76 7.20
N ALA A 262 -10.39 -4.45 7.11
CA ALA A 262 -9.59 -3.47 7.83
C ALA A 262 -10.38 -2.97 9.03
N LYS A 263 -9.77 -2.98 10.22
CA LYS A 263 -10.42 -2.55 11.46
C LYS A 263 -9.57 -1.50 12.14
N ILE A 264 -10.23 -0.38 12.46
CA ILE A 264 -9.69 0.69 13.29
C ILE A 264 -10.61 0.82 14.50
N LYS A 265 -10.08 0.71 15.68
CA LYS A 265 -10.84 0.76 16.93
C LYS A 265 -10.06 1.49 18.02
#